data_48965f279072637a243da3242e32d210
#
_entry.id   48965f279072637a243da3242e32d210
#
_cell.length_a   1.000
_cell.length_b   1.000
_cell.length_c   1.000
_cell.angle_alpha   90.00
_cell.angle_beta   90.00
_cell.angle_gamma   90.00
#
_symmetry.space_group_name_H-M   'P 1'
#
loop_
_entity.id
_entity.type
_entity.pdbx_description
1 polymer ?
#
loop_
_entity_poly.entity_id
_entity_poly.type
_entity_poly.pdbx_seq_one_letter_code
_entity_poly.pdbx_strand_id
1 'polypeptide(L)'
;MSEITVLIVDDSSVMRKIVERALRQAGLNLSRVIEAGSGREGLEALRHEKADLIVSDINMPNMDGLEFLRQIRSAGLAEGVPVVMITTESGEEHVREALAAGAQGYIRKPFTPDQVRDRVLPLLVSA
;
A
#
# COMPACT_ATOMS: atom_id res chain seq x y z
N MET A 1 -1.75 9.48 -17.70
CA MET A 1 -1.47 8.31 -16.86
C MET A 1 -2.47 7.21 -17.14
N SER A 2 -1.99 5.99 -17.27
CA SER A 2 -2.85 4.84 -17.47
C SER A 2 -3.71 4.56 -16.25
N GLU A 3 -4.84 3.91 -16.46
CA GLU A 3 -5.67 3.44 -15.37
C GLU A 3 -4.94 2.35 -14.58
N ILE A 4 -5.08 2.36 -13.27
CA ILE A 4 -4.42 1.37 -12.41
C ILE A 4 -5.41 0.70 -11.46
N THR A 5 -5.04 -0.49 -11.03
CA THR A 5 -5.73 -1.22 -9.98
C THR A 5 -4.89 -1.10 -8.71
N VAL A 6 -5.51 -0.67 -7.61
CA VAL A 6 -4.84 -0.55 -6.33
C VAL A 6 -5.44 -1.52 -5.32
N LEU A 7 -4.57 -2.15 -4.53
CA LEU A 7 -4.98 -2.94 -3.37
C LEU A 7 -4.72 -2.09 -2.13
N ILE A 8 -5.75 -1.85 -1.34
CA ILE A 8 -5.64 -1.10 -0.08
C ILE A 8 -5.91 -2.06 1.07
N VAL A 9 -4.94 -2.21 1.96
CA VAL A 9 -5.00 -3.11 3.10
C VAL A 9 -4.97 -2.31 4.38
N ASP A 10 -6.03 -2.38 5.16
CA ASP A 10 -6.16 -1.69 6.44
C ASP A 10 -7.33 -2.33 7.17
N ASP A 11 -7.20 -2.56 8.48
CA ASP A 11 -8.26 -3.17 9.26
C ASP A 11 -9.46 -2.23 9.50
N SER A 12 -9.30 -0.94 9.20
CA SER A 12 -10.36 0.04 9.28
C SER A 12 -10.96 0.32 7.91
N SER A 13 -12.25 0.03 7.74
CA SER A 13 -12.93 0.32 6.47
C SER A 13 -13.00 1.82 6.20
N VAL A 14 -13.12 2.62 7.25
CA VAL A 14 -13.12 4.09 7.11
C VAL A 14 -11.78 4.56 6.58
N MET A 15 -10.70 4.00 7.11
CA MET A 15 -9.36 4.36 6.68
C MET A 15 -9.11 3.98 5.23
N ARG A 16 -9.61 2.81 4.80
CA ARG A 16 -9.49 2.41 3.40
C ARG A 16 -10.14 3.42 2.45
N LYS A 17 -11.29 3.97 2.84
CA LYS A 17 -11.96 5.00 2.04
C LYS A 17 -11.19 6.32 2.02
N ILE A 18 -10.57 6.68 3.15
CA ILE A 18 -9.73 7.87 3.23
C ILE A 18 -8.53 7.74 2.30
N VAL A 19 -7.89 6.58 2.30
CA VAL A 19 -6.75 6.31 1.42
C VAL A 19 -7.15 6.37 -0.04
N GLU A 20 -8.26 5.73 -0.39
CA GLU A 20 -8.76 5.77 -1.77
C GLU A 20 -9.00 7.20 -2.23
N ARG A 21 -9.67 8.00 -1.41
CA ARG A 21 -9.94 9.39 -1.73
C ARG A 21 -8.64 10.17 -1.93
N ALA A 22 -7.67 9.97 -1.04
CA ALA A 22 -6.39 10.67 -1.14
C ALA A 22 -5.65 10.31 -2.43
N LEU A 23 -5.69 9.05 -2.83
CA LEU A 23 -5.06 8.61 -4.07
C LEU A 23 -5.71 9.28 -5.28
N ARG A 24 -7.03 9.34 -5.30
CA ARG A 24 -7.75 10.01 -6.40
C ARG A 24 -7.47 11.51 -6.42
N GLN A 25 -7.42 12.14 -5.27
CA GLN A 25 -7.11 13.57 -5.17
C GLN A 25 -5.66 13.86 -5.54
N ALA A 26 -4.79 12.89 -5.36
CA ALA A 26 -3.39 13.00 -5.77
C ALA A 26 -3.20 12.90 -7.29
N GLY A 27 -4.26 12.58 -8.02
CA GLY A 27 -4.21 12.52 -9.48
C GLY A 27 -4.09 11.12 -10.07
N LEU A 28 -4.19 10.08 -9.24
CA LEU A 28 -4.14 8.72 -9.75
C LEU A 28 -5.47 8.34 -10.40
N ASN A 29 -5.38 7.72 -11.56
CA ASN A 29 -6.55 7.25 -12.27
C ASN A 29 -6.82 5.79 -11.87
N LEU A 30 -7.69 5.60 -10.88
CA LEU A 30 -7.98 4.28 -10.35
C LEU A 30 -9.14 3.63 -11.11
N SER A 31 -8.83 2.59 -11.89
CA SER A 31 -9.86 1.85 -12.60
C SER A 31 -10.55 0.85 -11.66
N ARG A 32 -9.81 0.36 -10.68
CA ARG A 32 -10.34 -0.62 -9.72
C ARG A 32 -9.64 -0.46 -8.38
N VAL A 33 -10.42 -0.56 -7.31
CA VAL A 33 -9.90 -0.55 -5.94
C VAL A 33 -10.28 -1.87 -5.30
N ILE A 34 -9.28 -2.62 -4.84
CA ILE A 34 -9.47 -3.85 -4.09
C ILE A 34 -9.22 -3.51 -2.63
N GLU A 35 -10.16 -3.83 -1.76
CA GLU A 35 -10.01 -3.58 -0.33
C GLU A 35 -9.80 -4.89 0.41
N ALA A 36 -8.89 -4.86 1.38
CA ALA A 36 -8.65 -6.01 2.25
C ALA A 36 -8.58 -5.50 3.70
N GLY A 37 -9.26 -6.18 4.59
CA GLY A 37 -9.32 -5.81 6.00
C GLY A 37 -8.21 -6.42 6.84
N SER A 38 -7.33 -7.21 6.23
CA SER A 38 -6.22 -7.85 6.93
C SER A 38 -5.14 -8.25 5.93
N GLY A 39 -3.96 -8.57 6.45
CA GLY A 39 -2.88 -9.08 5.60
C GLY A 39 -3.25 -10.39 4.92
N ARG A 40 -3.98 -11.25 5.63
CA ARG A 40 -4.45 -12.52 5.07
C ARG A 40 -5.38 -12.30 3.88
N GLU A 41 -6.34 -11.39 4.02
CA GLU A 41 -7.24 -11.04 2.92
C GLU A 41 -6.47 -10.43 1.76
N GLY A 42 -5.46 -9.61 2.05
CA GLY A 42 -4.61 -9.02 1.01
C GLY A 42 -3.84 -10.06 0.23
N LEU A 43 -3.28 -11.06 0.92
CA LEU A 43 -2.59 -12.16 0.26
C LEU A 43 -3.55 -12.95 -0.62
N GLU A 44 -4.74 -13.24 -0.12
CA GLU A 44 -5.74 -13.96 -0.89
C GLU A 44 -6.15 -13.19 -2.15
N ALA A 45 -6.35 -11.87 -2.01
CA ALA A 45 -6.67 -11.03 -3.16
C ALA A 45 -5.58 -11.09 -4.23
N LEU A 46 -4.32 -11.05 -3.83
CA LEU A 46 -3.19 -11.08 -4.77
C LEU A 46 -3.01 -12.42 -5.47
N ARG A 47 -3.56 -13.49 -4.92
CA ARG A 47 -3.55 -14.79 -5.59
C ARG A 47 -4.53 -14.85 -6.75
N HIS A 48 -5.57 -14.03 -6.71
CA HIS A 48 -6.64 -14.06 -7.70
C HIS A 48 -6.68 -12.84 -8.61
N GLU A 49 -6.10 -11.72 -8.20
CA GLU A 49 -6.16 -10.48 -8.95
C GLU A 49 -4.79 -9.81 -8.99
N LYS A 50 -4.56 -9.09 -10.06
CA LYS A 50 -3.34 -8.29 -10.19
C LYS A 50 -3.59 -6.87 -9.72
N ALA A 51 -2.61 -6.32 -9.01
CA ALA A 51 -2.62 -4.91 -8.61
C ALA A 51 -1.42 -4.22 -9.21
N ASP A 52 -1.56 -2.93 -9.47
CA ASP A 52 -0.46 -2.10 -9.98
C ASP A 52 0.20 -1.32 -8.85
N LEU A 53 -0.47 -1.24 -7.71
CA LEU A 53 0.00 -0.54 -6.53
C LEU A 53 -0.61 -1.21 -5.31
N ILE A 54 0.17 -1.39 -4.27
CA ILE A 54 -0.31 -1.89 -2.98
C ILE A 54 -0.06 -0.83 -1.92
N VAL A 55 -1.09 -0.44 -1.19
CA VAL A 55 -0.99 0.49 -0.07
C VAL A 55 -1.46 -0.25 1.17
N SER A 56 -0.61 -0.36 2.17
CA SER A 56 -0.92 -1.14 3.37
C SER A 56 -0.57 -0.37 4.64
N ASP A 57 -1.48 -0.46 5.62
CA ASP A 57 -1.17 0.00 6.97
C ASP A 57 -0.11 -0.94 7.57
N ILE A 58 0.76 -0.39 8.41
CA ILE A 58 1.73 -1.20 9.15
C ILE A 58 1.05 -1.83 10.37
N ASN A 59 0.24 -1.07 11.08
CA ASN A 59 -0.35 -1.51 12.36
C ASN A 59 -1.68 -2.21 12.14
N MET A 60 -1.64 -3.53 12.03
CA MET A 60 -2.83 -4.36 11.89
C MET A 60 -2.75 -5.54 12.85
N PRO A 61 -3.89 -6.03 13.38
CA PRO A 61 -3.87 -7.20 14.25
C PRO A 61 -3.50 -8.47 13.49
N ASN A 62 -2.93 -9.42 14.19
CA ASN A 62 -2.54 -10.76 13.72
C ASN A 62 -1.38 -10.77 12.73
N MET A 63 -1.48 -10.04 11.65
CA MET A 63 -0.40 -9.91 10.66
C MET A 63 -0.24 -8.43 10.37
N ASP A 64 0.86 -7.82 10.84
CA ASP A 64 1.11 -6.41 10.55
C ASP A 64 1.56 -6.21 9.11
N GLY A 65 1.69 -4.94 8.70
CA GLY A 65 2.05 -4.61 7.32
C GLY A 65 3.43 -5.11 6.91
N LEU A 66 4.37 -5.18 7.85
CA LEU A 66 5.71 -5.67 7.56
C LEU A 66 5.69 -7.16 7.27
N GLU A 67 4.95 -7.93 8.08
CA GLU A 67 4.81 -9.36 7.86
C GLU A 67 4.04 -9.64 6.56
N PHE A 68 3.01 -8.86 6.29
CA PHE A 68 2.26 -8.95 5.03
C PHE A 68 3.21 -8.76 3.84
N LEU A 69 4.08 -7.75 3.89
CA LEU A 69 5.04 -7.48 2.84
C LEU A 69 6.02 -8.65 2.67
N ARG A 70 6.54 -9.19 3.78
CA ARG A 70 7.45 -10.33 3.73
C ARG A 70 6.79 -11.54 3.08
N GLN A 71 5.52 -11.78 3.40
CA GLN A 71 4.79 -12.91 2.82
C GLN A 71 4.50 -12.71 1.34
N ILE A 72 4.22 -11.49 0.91
CA ILE A 72 4.09 -11.18 -0.52
C ILE A 72 5.36 -11.57 -1.25
N ARG A 73 6.51 -11.15 -0.74
CA ARG A 73 7.80 -11.40 -1.40
C ARG A 73 8.16 -12.88 -1.37
N SER A 74 7.96 -13.52 -0.24
CA SER A 74 8.28 -14.94 -0.05
C SER A 74 7.40 -15.84 -0.95
N ALA A 75 6.16 -15.47 -1.17
CA ALA A 75 5.25 -16.24 -2.02
C ALA A 75 5.38 -15.90 -3.52
N GLY A 76 6.22 -14.95 -3.87
CA GLY A 76 6.38 -14.52 -5.27
C GLY A 76 5.16 -13.82 -5.83
N LEU A 77 4.33 -13.22 -4.96
CA LEU A 77 3.16 -12.50 -5.38
C LEU A 77 3.53 -11.05 -5.73
N ALA A 78 2.78 -10.46 -6.65
CA ALA A 78 2.92 -9.04 -7.01
C ALA A 78 4.36 -8.64 -7.31
N GLU A 79 5.09 -9.45 -8.05
CA GLU A 79 6.45 -9.12 -8.45
C GLU A 79 6.47 -7.81 -9.24
N GLY A 80 7.40 -6.92 -8.89
CA GLY A 80 7.54 -5.64 -9.57
C GLY A 80 6.50 -4.60 -9.18
N VAL A 81 5.52 -4.96 -8.35
CA VAL A 81 4.48 -4.03 -7.92
C VAL A 81 4.98 -3.21 -6.74
N PRO A 82 4.90 -1.88 -6.80
CA PRO A 82 5.32 -1.07 -5.67
C PRO A 82 4.38 -1.23 -4.47
N VAL A 83 4.97 -1.32 -3.28
CA VAL A 83 4.25 -1.38 -2.01
C VAL A 83 4.60 -0.14 -1.21
N VAL A 84 3.57 0.61 -0.80
CA VAL A 84 3.72 1.82 0.01
C VAL A 84 3.07 1.54 1.36
N MET A 85 3.82 1.77 2.43
CA MET A 85 3.32 1.59 3.78
C MET A 85 2.72 2.88 4.30
N ILE A 86 1.64 2.77 5.05
CA ILE A 86 1.04 3.90 5.76
C ILE A 86 1.18 3.63 7.25
N THR A 87 1.66 4.61 7.99
CA THR A 87 1.94 4.42 9.40
C THR A 87 1.71 5.69 10.20
N THR A 88 1.31 5.51 11.47
CA THR A 88 1.32 6.58 12.47
C THR A 88 2.66 6.63 13.20
N GLU A 89 3.48 5.58 13.03
CA GLU A 89 4.77 5.50 13.69
C GLU A 89 5.72 6.54 13.11
N SER A 90 6.39 7.26 13.98
CA SER A 90 7.35 8.28 13.56
C SER A 90 8.80 7.81 13.66
N GLY A 91 9.01 6.57 14.14
CA GLY A 91 10.35 6.05 14.35
C GLY A 91 11.03 5.65 13.06
N GLU A 92 12.29 6.05 12.91
CA GLU A 92 13.10 5.67 11.75
C GLU A 92 13.26 4.16 11.63
N GLU A 93 13.16 3.46 12.74
CA GLU A 93 13.33 2.01 12.79
C GLU A 93 12.27 1.28 11.97
N HIS A 94 11.00 1.68 12.12
CA HIS A 94 9.91 1.09 11.35
C HIS A 94 10.03 1.40 9.86
N VAL A 95 10.47 2.59 9.53
CA VAL A 95 10.72 2.98 8.15
C VAL A 95 11.82 2.12 7.55
N ARG A 96 12.92 1.94 8.29
CA ARG A 96 14.03 1.11 7.84
C ARG A 96 13.61 -0.34 7.64
N GLU A 97 12.81 -0.88 8.57
CA GLU A 97 12.31 -2.25 8.44
C GLU A 97 11.44 -2.41 7.20
N ALA A 98 10.58 -1.44 6.93
CA ALA A 98 9.72 -1.47 5.76
C ALA A 98 10.53 -1.45 4.46
N LEU A 99 11.50 -0.55 4.38
CA LEU A 99 12.36 -0.46 3.21
C LEU A 99 13.22 -1.71 3.03
N ALA A 100 13.75 -2.25 4.13
CA ALA A 100 14.54 -3.49 4.09
C ALA A 100 13.70 -4.68 3.67
N ALA A 101 12.40 -4.68 3.99
CA ALA A 101 11.48 -5.75 3.59
C ALA A 101 10.98 -5.59 2.15
N GLY A 102 11.34 -4.51 1.47
CA GLY A 102 11.03 -4.32 0.06
C GLY A 102 9.95 -3.30 -0.26
N ALA A 103 9.54 -2.48 0.72
CA ALA A 103 8.62 -1.38 0.45
C ALA A 103 9.35 -0.31 -0.36
N GLN A 104 8.67 0.28 -1.32
CA GLN A 104 9.24 1.33 -2.15
C GLN A 104 8.96 2.73 -1.58
N GLY A 105 8.06 2.84 -0.60
CA GLY A 105 7.78 4.11 0.02
C GLY A 105 6.97 3.96 1.28
N TYR A 106 6.81 5.06 1.98
CA TYR A 106 5.97 5.11 3.17
C TYR A 106 5.33 6.50 3.28
N ILE A 107 4.18 6.55 3.94
CA ILE A 107 3.43 7.78 4.18
C ILE A 107 3.00 7.78 5.63
N ARG A 108 3.18 8.91 6.32
CA ARG A 108 2.75 9.06 7.71
C ARG A 108 1.33 9.60 7.78
N LYS A 109 0.54 9.07 8.70
CA LYS A 109 -0.75 9.64 9.06
C LYS A 109 -0.55 10.76 10.10
N PRO A 110 -1.26 11.86 10.02
CA PRO A 110 -2.15 12.27 8.94
C PRO A 110 -1.38 12.71 7.70
N PHE A 111 -1.99 12.53 6.53
CA PHE A 111 -1.35 12.88 5.28
C PHE A 111 -2.25 13.78 4.44
N THR A 112 -1.63 14.49 3.50
CA THR A 112 -2.34 15.30 2.52
C THR A 112 -2.30 14.63 1.16
N PRO A 113 -3.21 14.96 0.24
CA PRO A 113 -3.11 14.44 -1.12
C PRO A 113 -1.79 14.76 -1.81
N ASP A 114 -1.20 15.92 -1.51
CA ASP A 114 0.10 16.29 -2.08
C ASP A 114 1.21 15.35 -1.62
N GLN A 115 1.21 14.97 -0.34
CA GLN A 115 2.18 14.02 0.19
C GLN A 115 2.02 12.65 -0.44
N VAL A 116 0.78 12.23 -0.63
CA VAL A 116 0.49 10.96 -1.30
C VAL A 116 1.00 11.00 -2.74
N ARG A 117 0.71 12.07 -3.47
CA ARG A 117 1.17 12.24 -4.84
C ARG A 117 2.69 12.16 -4.93
N ASP A 118 3.37 12.88 -4.05
CA ASP A 118 4.83 12.96 -4.09
C ASP A 118 5.51 11.63 -3.79
N ARG A 119 4.88 10.78 -2.99
CA ARG A 119 5.42 9.47 -2.63
C ARG A 119 5.03 8.37 -3.61
N VAL A 120 3.85 8.46 -4.20
CA VAL A 120 3.29 7.36 -4.99
C VAL A 120 3.52 7.54 -6.49
N LEU A 121 3.28 8.74 -7.00
CA LEU A 121 3.33 8.98 -8.45
C LEU A 121 4.65 8.60 -9.08
N PRO A 122 5.82 8.95 -8.48
CA PRO A 122 7.11 8.58 -9.08
C PRO A 122 7.30 7.06 -9.20
N LEU A 123 6.65 6.26 -8.35
CA LEU A 123 6.78 4.81 -8.40
C LEU A 123 6.02 4.22 -9.60
N LEU A 124 4.98 4.90 -10.05
CA LEU A 124 4.12 4.43 -11.14
C LEU A 124 4.62 4.87 -12.51
N VAL A 125 5.27 6.01 -12.60
CA VAL A 125 5.72 6.55 -13.90
C VAL A 125 7.14 6.16 -14.26
N SER A 126 7.86 5.52 -13.35
CA SER A 126 9.25 5.13 -13.58
C SER A 126 9.38 3.79 -14.30
N ALA A 127 8.28 3.14 -14.56
CA ALA A 127 8.27 1.83 -15.21
C ALA A 127 8.67 1.91 -16.66
#